data_87864d50f214a2874b73b8393dda2164
#
_entry.id   87864d50f214a2874b73b8393dda2164
#
_cell.length_a   1.000
_cell.length_b   1.000
_cell.length_c   1.000
_cell.angle_alpha   90.00
_cell.angle_beta   90.00
_cell.angle_gamma   90.00
#
_symmetry.space_group_name_H-M   'P 1'
#
loop_
_entity.id
_entity.type
_entity.pdbx_description
1 polymer ?
#
loop_
_entity_poly.entity_id
_entity_poly.type
_entity_poly.pdbx_seq_one_letter_code
_entity_poly.pdbx_strand_id
1 'polypeptide(L)'
;ETEKELATIINTKATEILARQAVKLNAFFLYVSTDYVFDGINGMKKENDTTNPLGFYGKSKLGGELVLNKLASNWCIARTSTPFGIHSTKKTFPLWVKENLEAKKEIPVLIDQFTSPTYVPNLSKMLIEITTRQITGILHVSGATRISRYALAELVADKLHLDKSLLIPTKIDTMNWKAQRPKDSSLNTS
;
A
#
# COMPACT_ATOMS: atom_id res chain seq x y z
N GLU A 1 -0.56 -9.41 -12.21
CA GLU A 1 -1.61 -10.01 -13.05
C GLU A 1 -1.11 -11.22 -13.87
N THR A 2 0.15 -11.31 -14.20
CA THR A 2 0.73 -12.45 -14.96
C THR A 2 1.03 -13.66 -14.07
N GLU A 3 1.38 -13.45 -12.80
CA GLU A 3 1.80 -14.47 -11.83
C GLU A 3 0.71 -14.73 -10.77
N LYS A 4 -0.52 -15.01 -11.22
CA LYS A 4 -1.67 -15.15 -10.30
C LYS A 4 -1.53 -16.32 -9.34
N GLU A 5 -1.09 -17.46 -9.82
CA GLU A 5 -0.89 -18.65 -9.00
C GLU A 5 0.19 -18.41 -7.94
N LEU A 6 1.33 -17.85 -8.33
CA LEU A 6 2.42 -17.51 -7.40
C LEU A 6 1.96 -16.50 -6.36
N ALA A 7 1.21 -15.47 -6.76
CA ALA A 7 0.65 -14.50 -5.82
C ALA A 7 -0.31 -15.16 -4.81
N THR A 8 -1.12 -16.12 -5.23
CA THR A 8 -1.99 -16.90 -4.34
C THR A 8 -1.18 -17.76 -3.38
N ILE A 9 -0.14 -18.44 -3.89
CA ILE A 9 0.74 -19.27 -3.06
C ILE A 9 1.40 -18.42 -1.98
N ILE A 10 1.99 -17.29 -2.35
CA ILE A 10 2.75 -16.45 -1.41
C ILE A 10 1.81 -15.69 -0.45
N ASN A 11 0.78 -15.03 -0.96
CA ASN A 11 -0.03 -14.12 -0.14
C ASN A 11 -1.16 -14.82 0.62
N THR A 12 -1.64 -15.98 0.14
CA THR A 12 -2.76 -16.68 0.79
C THR A 12 -2.31 -17.99 1.42
N LYS A 13 -1.76 -18.94 0.64
CA LYS A 13 -1.40 -20.30 1.15
C LYS A 13 -0.26 -20.25 2.15
N ALA A 14 0.80 -19.50 1.87
CA ALA A 14 1.91 -19.37 2.81
C ALA A 14 1.45 -18.68 4.11
N THR A 15 0.59 -17.64 4.02
CA THR A 15 -0.02 -17.03 5.20
C THR A 15 -0.82 -18.03 6.01
N GLU A 16 -1.59 -18.92 5.36
CA GLU A 16 -2.32 -19.99 6.04
C GLU A 16 -1.39 -20.94 6.82
N ILE A 17 -0.33 -21.40 6.17
CA ILE A 17 0.63 -22.32 6.80
C ILE A 17 1.28 -21.65 8.02
N LEU A 18 1.74 -20.41 7.87
CA LEU A 18 2.38 -19.66 8.96
C LEU A 18 1.39 -19.34 10.10
N ALA A 19 0.16 -18.94 9.78
CA ALA A 19 -0.88 -18.70 10.78
C ALA A 19 -1.20 -19.95 11.60
N ARG A 20 -1.31 -21.12 10.97
CA ARG A 20 -1.50 -22.41 11.66
C ARG A 20 -0.34 -22.74 12.61
N GLN A 21 0.90 -22.42 12.22
CA GLN A 21 2.06 -22.62 13.11
C GLN A 21 2.07 -21.61 14.27
N ALA A 22 1.74 -20.33 13.99
CA ALA A 22 1.63 -19.32 15.03
C ALA A 22 0.61 -19.70 16.11
N VAL A 23 -0.56 -20.24 15.70
CA VAL A 23 -1.57 -20.76 16.65
C VAL A 23 -0.99 -21.89 17.51
N LYS A 24 -0.31 -22.88 16.91
CA LYS A 24 0.29 -24.00 17.67
C LYS A 24 1.34 -23.53 18.69
N LEU A 25 2.07 -22.47 18.35
CA LEU A 25 3.13 -21.91 19.19
C LEU A 25 2.64 -20.80 20.14
N ASN A 26 1.34 -20.50 20.13
CA ASN A 26 0.75 -19.34 20.82
C ASN A 26 1.50 -18.02 20.51
N ALA A 27 1.98 -17.88 19.27
CA ALA A 27 2.74 -16.72 18.82
C ALA A 27 1.82 -15.63 18.24
N PHE A 28 2.18 -14.36 18.46
CA PHE A 28 1.52 -13.24 17.80
C PHE A 28 1.87 -13.23 16.31
N PHE A 29 0.86 -13.06 15.44
CA PHE A 29 1.04 -13.03 14.00
C PHE A 29 0.69 -11.67 13.41
N LEU A 30 1.68 -10.95 12.90
CA LEU A 30 1.50 -9.68 12.21
C LEU A 30 1.52 -9.90 10.68
N TYR A 31 0.42 -9.55 10.02
CA TYR A 31 0.28 -9.62 8.56
C TYR A 31 0.25 -8.23 7.94
N VAL A 32 1.27 -7.88 7.16
CA VAL A 32 1.27 -6.61 6.43
C VAL A 32 0.42 -6.76 5.18
N SER A 33 -0.71 -6.06 5.12
CA SER A 33 -1.65 -6.02 4.00
C SER A 33 -1.55 -4.69 3.22
N THR A 34 -2.55 -4.37 2.43
CA THR A 34 -2.53 -3.27 1.46
C THR A 34 -3.87 -2.54 1.39
N ASP A 35 -3.82 -1.27 1.03
CA ASP A 35 -4.96 -0.45 0.64
C ASP A 35 -5.70 -0.98 -0.61
N TYR A 36 -5.05 -1.81 -1.44
CA TYR A 36 -5.65 -2.41 -2.65
C TYR A 36 -6.67 -3.50 -2.35
N VAL A 37 -6.97 -3.79 -1.10
CA VAL A 37 -8.14 -4.60 -0.71
C VAL A 37 -9.47 -3.86 -0.94
N PHE A 38 -9.43 -2.55 -1.12
CA PHE A 38 -10.59 -1.70 -1.44
C PHE A 38 -10.70 -1.41 -2.95
N ASP A 39 -11.90 -1.04 -3.40
CA ASP A 39 -12.19 -0.74 -4.81
C ASP A 39 -11.69 0.64 -5.27
N GLY A 40 -11.43 1.54 -4.33
CA GLY A 40 -10.98 2.89 -4.64
C GLY A 40 -12.01 3.81 -5.30
N ILE A 41 -13.30 3.50 -5.17
CA ILE A 41 -14.40 4.40 -5.58
C ILE A 41 -14.44 5.60 -4.64
N ASN A 42 -14.37 5.34 -3.33
CA ASN A 42 -14.27 6.33 -2.28
C ASN A 42 -12.99 6.12 -1.48
N GLY A 43 -12.28 7.21 -1.19
CA GLY A 43 -11.10 7.19 -0.36
C GLY A 43 -11.38 7.27 1.15
N MET A 44 -10.31 7.42 1.93
CA MET A 44 -10.36 7.50 3.39
C MET A 44 -11.12 6.33 4.02
N LYS A 45 -10.88 5.12 3.48
CA LYS A 45 -11.49 3.88 3.95
C LYS A 45 -11.13 3.61 5.40
N LYS A 46 -12.11 3.15 6.18
CA LYS A 46 -11.93 2.67 7.55
C LYS A 46 -11.69 1.15 7.56
N GLU A 47 -11.19 0.64 8.68
CA GLU A 47 -10.84 -0.77 8.83
C GLU A 47 -12.03 -1.72 8.63
N ASN A 48 -13.22 -1.29 9.04
CA ASN A 48 -14.48 -2.06 8.94
C ASN A 48 -15.25 -1.82 7.63
N ASP A 49 -14.76 -0.98 6.72
CA ASP A 49 -15.40 -0.78 5.43
C ASP A 49 -15.30 -2.06 4.57
N THR A 50 -16.31 -2.25 3.72
CA THR A 50 -16.36 -3.39 2.81
C THR A 50 -15.18 -3.41 1.86
N THR A 51 -14.47 -4.54 1.82
CA THR A 51 -13.38 -4.79 0.89
C THR A 51 -13.90 -5.27 -0.45
N ASN A 52 -13.36 -4.75 -1.57
CA ASN A 52 -13.73 -5.14 -2.93
C ASN A 52 -12.54 -4.90 -3.89
N PRO A 53 -11.50 -5.75 -3.86
CA PRO A 53 -10.27 -5.51 -4.62
C PRO A 53 -10.49 -5.62 -6.13
N LEU A 54 -10.01 -4.62 -6.88
CA LEU A 54 -10.10 -4.57 -8.34
C LEU A 54 -9.14 -5.57 -9.01
N GLY A 55 -7.88 -5.55 -8.61
CA GLY A 55 -6.81 -6.35 -9.20
C GLY A 55 -6.51 -7.63 -8.42
N PHE A 56 -5.79 -8.54 -9.07
CA PHE A 56 -5.45 -9.85 -8.49
C PHE A 56 -4.52 -9.72 -7.27
N TYR A 57 -3.62 -8.75 -7.25
CA TYR A 57 -2.78 -8.46 -6.09
C TYR A 57 -3.63 -8.20 -4.83
N GLY A 58 -4.59 -7.28 -4.93
CA GLY A 58 -5.52 -6.99 -3.83
C GLY A 58 -6.31 -8.23 -3.39
N LYS A 59 -6.81 -9.03 -4.37
CA LYS A 59 -7.54 -10.29 -4.09
C LYS A 59 -6.67 -11.30 -3.34
N SER A 60 -5.42 -11.48 -3.75
CA SER A 60 -4.51 -12.43 -3.07
C SER A 60 -4.13 -11.96 -1.67
N LYS A 61 -3.96 -10.65 -1.44
CA LYS A 61 -3.71 -10.08 -0.11
C LYS A 61 -4.93 -10.22 0.80
N LEU A 62 -6.13 -9.92 0.27
CA LEU A 62 -7.38 -10.14 1.00
C LEU A 62 -7.58 -11.62 1.36
N GLY A 63 -7.21 -12.55 0.48
CA GLY A 63 -7.20 -13.98 0.77
C GLY A 63 -6.39 -14.32 2.02
N GLY A 64 -5.21 -13.70 2.20
CA GLY A 64 -4.41 -13.83 3.41
C GLY A 64 -5.07 -13.25 4.66
N GLU A 65 -5.74 -12.08 4.56
CA GLU A 65 -6.52 -11.50 5.66
C GLU A 65 -7.64 -12.43 6.13
N LEU A 66 -8.41 -12.97 5.18
CA LEU A 66 -9.54 -13.86 5.47
C LEU A 66 -9.09 -15.16 6.14
N VAL A 67 -7.97 -15.72 5.69
CA VAL A 67 -7.38 -16.93 6.29
C VAL A 67 -6.94 -16.64 7.72
N LEU A 68 -6.24 -15.54 7.96
CA LEU A 68 -5.75 -15.19 9.29
C LEU A 68 -6.90 -14.93 10.26
N ASN A 69 -7.90 -14.16 9.85
CA ASN A 69 -9.09 -13.88 10.65
C ASN A 69 -9.87 -15.16 11.05
N LYS A 70 -9.87 -16.18 10.17
CA LYS A 70 -10.55 -17.45 10.44
C LYS A 70 -9.77 -18.38 11.37
N LEU A 71 -8.44 -18.37 11.31
CA LEU A 71 -7.59 -19.40 11.94
C LEU A 71 -6.99 -18.98 13.28
N ALA A 72 -6.74 -17.70 13.49
CA ALA A 72 -5.96 -17.23 14.63
C ALA A 72 -6.77 -16.29 15.53
N SER A 73 -6.39 -16.23 16.82
CA SER A 73 -6.96 -15.31 17.81
C SER A 73 -5.97 -14.20 18.22
N ASN A 74 -4.67 -14.44 18.06
CA ASN A 74 -3.61 -13.51 18.46
C ASN A 74 -2.90 -12.97 17.22
N TRP A 75 -3.54 -12.02 16.52
CA TRP A 75 -3.04 -11.52 15.24
C TRP A 75 -3.38 -10.04 15.03
N CYS A 76 -2.60 -9.41 14.16
CA CYS A 76 -2.89 -8.10 13.60
C CYS A 76 -2.75 -8.13 12.07
N ILE A 77 -3.69 -7.51 11.37
CA ILE A 77 -3.61 -7.18 9.96
C ILE A 77 -3.31 -5.69 9.84
N ALA A 78 -2.10 -5.35 9.40
CA ALA A 78 -1.67 -3.98 9.18
C ALA A 78 -1.83 -3.61 7.70
N ARG A 79 -2.91 -2.89 7.33
CA ARG A 79 -3.08 -2.39 5.97
C ARG A 79 -2.29 -1.09 5.80
N THR A 80 -1.42 -1.05 4.80
CA THR A 80 -0.62 0.14 4.49
C THR A 80 -0.87 0.61 3.07
N SER A 81 -0.54 1.88 2.79
CA SER A 81 -0.71 2.51 1.48
C SER A 81 0.60 3.13 1.01
N THR A 82 0.97 2.84 -0.22
CA THR A 82 2.08 3.48 -0.94
C THR A 82 3.34 3.70 -0.08
N PRO A 83 3.97 2.64 0.44
CA PRO A 83 5.19 2.78 1.22
C PRO A 83 6.32 3.36 0.35
N PHE A 84 7.03 4.36 0.90
CA PHE A 84 8.14 5.01 0.23
C PHE A 84 9.33 5.20 1.17
N GLY A 85 10.52 5.27 0.57
CA GLY A 85 11.79 5.45 1.28
C GLY A 85 12.95 5.19 0.35
N ILE A 86 14.17 5.31 0.85
CA ILE A 86 15.38 4.99 0.11
C ILE A 86 15.55 3.48 0.07
N HIS A 87 15.74 2.92 -1.12
CA HIS A 87 15.97 1.49 -1.32
C HIS A 87 16.97 1.28 -2.45
N SER A 88 17.87 0.30 -2.29
CA SER A 88 18.97 0.06 -3.24
C SER A 88 18.51 -0.45 -4.61
N THR A 89 17.40 -1.18 -4.67
CA THR A 89 16.93 -1.84 -5.90
C THR A 89 15.52 -1.46 -6.33
N LYS A 90 14.66 -0.99 -5.41
CA LYS A 90 13.28 -0.60 -5.73
C LYS A 90 13.15 0.91 -5.82
N LYS A 91 12.70 1.40 -6.97
CA LYS A 91 12.33 2.80 -7.15
C LYS A 91 10.93 3.03 -6.59
N THR A 92 10.85 3.75 -5.48
CA THR A 92 9.58 4.25 -4.96
C THR A 92 9.12 5.46 -5.77
N PHE A 93 7.83 5.81 -5.71
CA PHE A 93 7.30 6.92 -6.52
C PHE A 93 8.04 8.25 -6.30
N PRO A 94 8.33 8.69 -5.06
CA PRO A 94 9.13 9.91 -4.85
C PRO A 94 10.55 9.84 -5.44
N LEU A 95 11.22 8.68 -5.35
CA LEU A 95 12.54 8.49 -5.97
C LEU A 95 12.47 8.52 -7.50
N TRP A 96 11.42 7.92 -8.08
CA TRP A 96 11.20 7.96 -9.52
C TRP A 96 10.97 9.39 -10.01
N VAL A 97 10.17 10.19 -9.30
CA VAL A 97 10.00 11.63 -9.60
C VAL A 97 11.33 12.36 -9.55
N LYS A 98 12.06 12.23 -8.44
CA LYS A 98 13.38 12.86 -8.26
C LYS A 98 14.32 12.57 -9.44
N GLU A 99 14.55 11.29 -9.73
CA GLU A 99 15.51 10.87 -10.77
C GLU A 99 15.15 11.39 -12.17
N ASN A 100 13.85 11.39 -12.52
CA ASN A 100 13.44 11.89 -13.83
C ASN A 100 13.55 13.42 -13.93
N LEU A 101 13.16 14.15 -12.90
CA LEU A 101 13.30 15.63 -12.90
C LEU A 101 14.77 16.07 -12.87
N GLU A 102 15.64 15.40 -12.14
CA GLU A 102 17.10 15.63 -12.20
C GLU A 102 17.65 15.36 -13.60
N ALA A 103 17.12 14.35 -14.29
CA ALA A 103 17.49 14.04 -15.68
C ALA A 103 16.79 14.96 -16.71
N LYS A 104 16.07 16.00 -16.28
CA LYS A 104 15.33 16.96 -17.14
C LYS A 104 14.32 16.27 -18.05
N LYS A 105 13.67 15.22 -17.58
CA LYS A 105 12.65 14.47 -18.34
C LYS A 105 11.25 14.91 -17.92
N GLU A 106 10.41 15.18 -18.91
CA GLU A 106 8.97 15.28 -18.69
C GLU A 106 8.40 13.93 -18.25
N ILE A 107 7.52 13.96 -17.24
CA ILE A 107 6.87 12.74 -16.72
C ILE A 107 5.36 12.92 -16.59
N PRO A 108 4.55 11.98 -17.11
CA PRO A 108 3.12 11.99 -16.87
C PRO A 108 2.82 11.60 -15.42
N VAL A 109 2.07 12.46 -14.72
CA VAL A 109 1.73 12.24 -13.31
C VAL A 109 0.23 12.39 -13.09
N LEU A 110 -0.38 11.42 -12.41
CA LEU A 110 -1.82 11.30 -12.25
C LEU A 110 -2.39 12.37 -11.30
N ILE A 111 -3.34 13.16 -11.80
CA ILE A 111 -4.06 14.18 -11.02
C ILE A 111 -5.24 13.60 -10.25
N ASP A 112 -5.77 12.45 -10.68
CA ASP A 112 -7.00 11.81 -10.21
C ASP A 112 -6.78 10.43 -9.57
N GLN A 113 -5.53 10.13 -9.17
CA GLN A 113 -5.19 8.98 -8.32
C GLN A 113 -4.73 9.47 -6.95
N PHE A 114 -5.47 9.08 -5.90
CA PHE A 114 -5.18 9.46 -4.51
C PHE A 114 -4.70 8.27 -3.69
N THR A 115 -3.89 8.57 -2.67
CA THR A 115 -3.25 7.56 -1.81
C THR A 115 -2.90 8.18 -0.44
N SER A 116 -2.50 7.35 0.53
CA SER A 116 -1.92 7.78 1.81
C SER A 116 -0.45 7.36 1.88
N PRO A 117 0.51 8.18 1.34
CA PRO A 117 1.91 7.78 1.29
C PRO A 117 2.48 7.52 2.68
N THR A 118 3.19 6.40 2.84
CA THR A 118 3.69 5.93 4.12
C THR A 118 5.21 5.87 4.11
N TYR A 119 5.88 6.67 4.95
CA TYR A 119 7.33 6.64 5.07
C TYR A 119 7.78 5.35 5.76
N VAL A 120 8.62 4.56 5.10
CA VAL A 120 9.01 3.21 5.56
C VAL A 120 9.61 3.18 6.95
N PRO A 121 10.50 4.11 7.38
CA PRO A 121 10.98 4.14 8.76
C PRO A 121 9.87 4.35 9.79
N ASN A 122 8.84 5.15 9.49
CA ASN A 122 7.69 5.31 10.39
C ASN A 122 6.82 4.05 10.40
N LEU A 123 6.56 3.47 9.23
CA LEU A 123 5.86 2.19 9.12
C LEU A 123 6.54 1.11 9.98
N SER A 124 7.87 0.99 9.88
CA SER A 124 8.63 0.01 10.67
C SER A 124 8.47 0.22 12.18
N LYS A 125 8.52 1.48 12.66
CA LYS A 125 8.28 1.79 14.06
C LYS A 125 6.88 1.38 14.53
N MET A 126 5.85 1.70 13.74
CA MET A 126 4.47 1.32 14.04
C MET A 126 4.29 -0.21 14.08
N LEU A 127 4.87 -0.94 13.12
CA LEU A 127 4.80 -2.41 13.09
C LEU A 127 5.52 -3.05 14.30
N ILE A 128 6.66 -2.51 14.73
CA ILE A 128 7.37 -2.93 15.93
C ILE A 128 6.50 -2.69 17.16
N GLU A 129 5.89 -1.50 17.29
CA GLU A 129 5.02 -1.17 18.42
C GLU A 129 3.80 -2.10 18.49
N ILE A 130 3.11 -2.35 17.36
CA ILE A 130 2.01 -3.31 17.26
C ILE A 130 2.44 -4.68 17.76
N THR A 131 3.61 -5.16 17.32
CA THR A 131 4.13 -6.48 17.70
C THR A 131 4.52 -6.53 19.18
N THR A 132 5.21 -5.50 19.68
CA THR A 132 5.64 -5.44 21.07
C THR A 132 4.47 -5.37 22.04
N ARG A 133 3.43 -4.61 21.68
CA ARG A 133 2.22 -4.47 22.50
C ARG A 133 1.16 -5.55 22.22
N GLN A 134 1.39 -6.40 21.20
CA GLN A 134 0.44 -7.42 20.73
C GLN A 134 -0.96 -6.83 20.44
N ILE A 135 -1.00 -5.70 19.73
CA ILE A 135 -2.27 -5.05 19.38
C ILE A 135 -2.96 -5.89 18.30
N THR A 136 -4.13 -6.44 18.63
CA THR A 136 -4.88 -7.35 17.75
C THR A 136 -5.91 -6.63 16.88
N GLY A 137 -6.33 -7.29 15.80
CA GLY A 137 -7.37 -6.82 14.89
C GLY A 137 -6.85 -6.27 13.57
N ILE A 138 -7.69 -5.54 12.86
CA ILE A 138 -7.33 -4.88 11.59
C ILE A 138 -7.00 -3.43 11.91
N LEU A 139 -5.84 -2.97 11.44
CA LEU A 139 -5.38 -1.58 11.62
C LEU A 139 -4.95 -0.99 10.28
N HIS A 140 -5.27 0.28 10.07
CA HIS A 140 -4.68 1.07 9.00
C HIS A 140 -3.38 1.71 9.49
N VAL A 141 -2.26 1.24 8.94
CA VAL A 141 -0.91 1.64 9.32
C VAL A 141 -0.28 2.37 8.15
N SER A 142 -0.69 3.62 7.96
CA SER A 142 -0.28 4.44 6.82
C SER A 142 -0.05 5.90 7.20
N GLY A 143 0.45 6.70 6.26
CA GLY A 143 0.44 8.15 6.42
C GLY A 143 -0.99 8.68 6.53
N ALA A 144 -1.21 9.69 7.36
CA ALA A 144 -2.54 10.26 7.61
C ALA A 144 -3.06 11.18 6.48
N THR A 145 -2.19 11.57 5.56
CA THR A 145 -2.53 12.54 4.51
C THR A 145 -3.04 11.83 3.26
N ARG A 146 -4.28 12.13 2.86
CA ARG A 146 -4.79 11.80 1.52
C ARG A 146 -4.23 12.81 0.51
N ILE A 147 -3.52 12.34 -0.51
CA ILE A 147 -2.88 13.20 -1.50
C ILE A 147 -2.91 12.56 -2.90
N SER A 148 -3.05 13.38 -3.95
CA SER A 148 -2.93 12.89 -5.32
C SER A 148 -1.47 12.56 -5.68
N ARG A 149 -1.27 11.70 -6.68
CA ARG A 149 0.09 11.45 -7.19
C ARG A 149 0.74 12.72 -7.69
N TYR A 150 -0.04 13.60 -8.35
CA TYR A 150 0.47 14.87 -8.86
C TYR A 150 0.93 15.79 -7.73
N ALA A 151 0.09 16.02 -6.73
CA ALA A 151 0.45 16.86 -5.59
C ALA A 151 1.65 16.28 -4.81
N LEU A 152 1.77 14.95 -4.70
CA LEU A 152 2.95 14.32 -4.11
C LEU A 152 4.22 14.58 -4.93
N ALA A 153 4.12 14.55 -6.28
CA ALA A 153 5.26 14.86 -7.15
C ALA A 153 5.66 16.34 -7.05
N GLU A 154 4.68 17.26 -6.96
CA GLU A 154 4.96 18.68 -6.71
C GLU A 154 5.70 18.90 -5.38
N LEU A 155 5.27 18.23 -4.30
CA LEU A 155 5.97 18.30 -3.01
C LEU A 155 7.42 17.80 -3.09
N VAL A 156 7.68 16.73 -3.87
CA VAL A 156 9.05 16.23 -4.11
C VAL A 156 9.86 17.27 -4.86
N ALA A 157 9.30 17.85 -5.94
CA ALA A 157 9.97 18.86 -6.73
C ALA A 157 10.30 20.11 -5.90
N ASP A 158 9.33 20.61 -5.11
CA ASP A 158 9.52 21.78 -4.24
C ASP A 158 10.63 21.54 -3.19
N LYS A 159 10.60 20.40 -2.50
CA LYS A 159 11.58 20.06 -1.46
C LYS A 159 12.99 19.89 -1.98
N LEU A 160 13.14 19.49 -3.24
CA LEU A 160 14.44 19.25 -3.88
C LEU A 160 14.83 20.38 -4.84
N HIS A 161 14.04 21.45 -4.93
CA HIS A 161 14.27 22.58 -5.84
C HIS A 161 14.40 22.17 -7.32
N LEU A 162 13.54 21.22 -7.74
CA LEU A 162 13.49 20.69 -9.10
C LEU A 162 12.40 21.39 -9.92
N ASP A 163 12.55 21.33 -11.25
CA ASP A 163 11.66 22.00 -12.20
C ASP A 163 10.28 21.31 -12.28
N LYS A 164 9.23 21.94 -11.74
CA LYS A 164 7.86 21.43 -11.76
C LYS A 164 7.21 21.49 -13.14
N SER A 165 7.71 22.29 -14.08
CA SER A 165 7.15 22.37 -15.44
C SER A 165 7.28 21.05 -16.21
N LEU A 166 8.16 20.14 -15.74
CA LEU A 166 8.35 18.80 -16.27
C LEU A 166 7.30 17.78 -15.78
N LEU A 167 6.43 18.16 -14.83
CA LEU A 167 5.33 17.33 -14.37
C LEU A 167 4.13 17.53 -15.28
N ILE A 168 3.80 16.53 -16.11
CA ILE A 168 2.69 16.61 -17.06
C ILE A 168 1.40 16.04 -16.42
N PRO A 169 0.39 16.88 -16.11
CA PRO A 169 -0.86 16.43 -15.52
C PRO A 169 -1.57 15.41 -16.42
N THR A 170 -1.88 14.24 -15.87
CA THR A 170 -2.41 13.11 -16.63
C THR A 170 -3.56 12.45 -15.86
N LYS A 171 -4.58 11.93 -16.55
CA LYS A 171 -5.69 11.18 -15.93
C LYS A 171 -5.41 9.68 -15.95
N ILE A 172 -5.90 8.96 -14.93
CA ILE A 172 -5.70 7.51 -14.80
C ILE A 172 -6.26 6.73 -15.99
N ASP A 173 -7.37 7.21 -16.56
CA ASP A 173 -8.06 6.54 -17.65
C ASP A 173 -7.31 6.65 -18.99
N THR A 174 -6.31 7.52 -19.10
CA THR A 174 -5.44 7.65 -20.29
C THR A 174 -4.24 6.70 -20.25
N MET A 175 -4.03 6.02 -19.12
CA MET A 175 -2.88 5.14 -18.93
C MET A 175 -3.22 3.70 -19.29
N ASN A 176 -2.35 3.06 -20.06
CA ASN A 176 -2.52 1.64 -20.44
C ASN A 176 -1.92 0.73 -19.33
N TRP A 177 -2.70 0.45 -18.29
CA TRP A 177 -2.29 -0.42 -17.19
C TRP A 177 -2.55 -1.89 -17.48
N LYS A 178 -1.58 -2.77 -17.13
CA LYS A 178 -1.79 -4.24 -17.14
C LYS A 178 -2.82 -4.69 -16.09
N ALA A 179 -2.99 -3.91 -15.03
CA ALA A 179 -3.95 -4.17 -13.96
C ALA A 179 -4.73 -2.90 -13.64
N GLN A 180 -6.02 -3.03 -13.43
CA GLN A 180 -6.85 -1.93 -12.95
C GLN A 180 -6.34 -1.42 -11.60
N ARG A 181 -6.24 -0.10 -11.46
CA ARG A 181 -5.79 0.56 -10.23
C ARG A 181 -6.93 1.36 -9.60
N PRO A 182 -7.04 1.36 -8.26
CA PRO A 182 -8.00 2.21 -7.57
C PRO A 182 -7.70 3.70 -7.83
N LYS A 183 -8.77 4.50 -8.06
CA LYS A 183 -8.64 5.96 -8.17
C LYS A 183 -8.32 6.60 -6.82
N ASP A 184 -8.87 6.05 -5.75
CA ASP A 184 -8.61 6.55 -4.40
C ASP A 184 -8.40 5.40 -3.42
N SER A 185 -7.15 5.10 -3.12
CA SER A 185 -6.76 4.06 -2.17
C SER A 185 -6.34 4.61 -0.81
N SER A 186 -6.72 5.86 -0.50
CA SER A 186 -6.38 6.45 0.78
C SER A 186 -7.09 5.77 1.95
N LEU A 187 -6.38 5.68 3.08
CA LEU A 187 -6.83 5.04 4.30
C LEU A 187 -7.08 6.09 5.40
N ASN A 188 -8.15 5.92 6.15
CA ASN A 188 -8.37 6.64 7.40
C ASN A 188 -7.54 5.98 8.50
N THR A 189 -6.84 6.77 9.30
CA THR A 189 -5.97 6.32 10.40
C THR A 189 -6.35 6.97 11.74
N SER A 190 -7.54 7.59 11.81
CA SER A 190 -8.06 8.25 13.04
C SER A 190 -8.91 7.31 13.87
#